data_68724667cf5ee18b431aa0450b2549e9
#
_entry.id   68724667cf5ee18b431aa0450b2549e9
#
_cell.length_a   1.000
_cell.length_b   1.000
_cell.length_c   1.000
_cell.angle_alpha   90.00
_cell.angle_beta   90.00
_cell.angle_gamma   90.00
#
_symmetry.space_group_name_H-M   'P 1'
#
loop_
_entity.id
_entity.type
_entity.pdbx_description
1 polymer ?
#
loop_
_entity_poly.entity_id
_entity_poly.type
_entity_poly.pdbx_seq_one_letter_code
_entity_poly.pdbx_strand_id
1 'polypeptide(L)'
;MNKQNNVSSISDSELGLLPPLTPGNIEFVENEVINDPIYGEKGNDRELKTFFLNHEINTNRDIVLYKILLIDYTNSTQLQRHKRDFSIFALADRLLAMKNLDEDIKRGDISLVRKISKQPVVYPRSNVSTIIEESSKQKKEINLLSFASKFCHYHNRICYGEDDYSIFDHVVAFAIAKKYMPEVKSSVINKYRQNSMYEEYHNLITRIITKYDLGQIENIRYKLDHFLWYPNKKYYYSKGKI
;
A
#
# COMPACT_ATOMS: atom_id res chain seq x y z
N MET A 1 11.85 21.39 18.03
CA MET A 1 10.68 20.75 18.65
C MET A 1 10.10 19.74 17.65
N ASN A 2 10.43 18.47 17.84
CA ASN A 2 9.91 17.38 17.03
C ASN A 2 8.47 17.08 17.44
N LYS A 3 7.50 17.55 16.67
CA LYS A 3 6.14 16.97 16.75
C LYS A 3 6.22 15.56 16.19
N GLN A 4 6.38 14.58 17.07
CA GLN A 4 6.02 13.20 16.76
C GLN A 4 4.55 13.21 16.35
N ASN A 5 4.27 12.98 15.07
CA ASN A 5 2.93 12.70 14.61
C ASN A 5 2.48 11.42 15.31
N ASN A 6 1.67 11.55 16.34
CA ASN A 6 0.94 10.46 16.94
C ASN A 6 0.04 9.87 15.86
N VAL A 7 0.53 8.83 15.20
CA VAL A 7 -0.34 7.90 14.49
C VAL A 7 -1.21 7.28 15.57
N SER A 8 -2.49 7.56 15.55
CA SER A 8 -3.45 7.02 16.48
C SER A 8 -3.31 5.50 16.49
N SER A 9 -2.70 4.96 17.55
CA SER A 9 -2.68 3.52 17.77
C SER A 9 -4.13 3.07 17.94
N ILE A 10 -4.53 2.04 17.18
CA ILE A 10 -5.81 1.38 17.38
C ILE A 10 -5.86 0.97 18.86
N SER A 11 -6.86 1.43 19.59
CA SER A 11 -7.03 1.09 21.00
C SER A 11 -7.41 -0.40 21.16
N ASP A 12 -7.10 -0.99 22.30
CA ASP A 12 -7.45 -2.39 22.57
C ASP A 12 -8.95 -2.65 22.50
N SER A 13 -9.80 -1.64 22.82
CA SER A 13 -11.25 -1.70 22.65
C SER A 13 -11.68 -1.73 21.17
N GLU A 14 -10.92 -1.12 20.26
CA GLU A 14 -11.18 -1.14 18.83
C GLU A 14 -10.76 -2.46 18.19
N LEU A 15 -9.72 -3.12 18.71
CA LEU A 15 -9.30 -4.45 18.27
C LEU A 15 -10.31 -5.54 18.61
N GLY A 16 -11.11 -5.34 19.66
CA GLY A 16 -12.21 -6.23 20.01
C GLY A 16 -13.30 -6.32 18.93
N LEU A 17 -13.37 -5.33 18.03
CA LEU A 17 -14.36 -5.26 16.96
C LEU A 17 -13.94 -6.01 15.69
N LEU A 18 -12.67 -6.35 15.54
CA LEU A 18 -12.23 -7.15 14.40
C LEU A 18 -12.79 -8.58 14.54
N PRO A 19 -13.44 -9.13 13.49
CA PRO A 19 -14.00 -10.48 13.56
C PRO A 19 -12.90 -11.55 13.69
N PRO A 20 -13.22 -12.76 14.13
CA PRO A 20 -12.31 -13.91 14.03
C PRO A 20 -11.87 -14.10 12.57
N LEU A 21 -10.58 -14.42 12.37
CA LEU A 21 -10.04 -14.67 11.04
C LEU A 21 -10.40 -16.11 10.62
N THR A 22 -11.47 -16.21 9.84
CA THR A 22 -12.00 -17.48 9.29
C THR A 22 -12.37 -17.29 7.83
N PRO A 23 -12.38 -18.35 7.00
CA PRO A 23 -12.83 -18.27 5.62
C PRO A 23 -14.20 -17.60 5.46
N GLY A 24 -15.19 -18.00 6.28
CA GLY A 24 -16.55 -17.44 6.21
C GLY A 24 -16.60 -15.95 6.52
N ASN A 25 -15.82 -15.47 7.48
CA ASN A 25 -15.77 -14.04 7.81
C ASN A 25 -15.02 -13.23 6.74
N ILE A 26 -14.02 -13.81 6.07
CA ILE A 26 -13.33 -13.17 4.95
C ILE A 26 -14.31 -12.96 3.79
N GLU A 27 -15.04 -14.01 3.40
CA GLU A 27 -16.03 -13.93 2.31
C GLU A 27 -17.19 -12.96 2.67
N PHE A 28 -17.62 -12.96 3.93
CA PHE A 28 -18.63 -12.01 4.39
C PHE A 28 -18.17 -10.55 4.23
N VAL A 29 -16.96 -10.23 4.70
CA VAL A 29 -16.41 -8.86 4.57
C VAL A 29 -16.18 -8.50 3.12
N GLU A 30 -15.70 -9.43 2.29
CA GLU A 30 -15.54 -9.19 0.85
C GLU A 30 -16.84 -8.81 0.18
N ASN A 31 -17.94 -9.52 0.48
CA ASN A 31 -19.26 -9.18 -0.03
C ASN A 31 -19.75 -7.79 0.43
N GLU A 32 -19.44 -7.41 1.68
CA GLU A 32 -19.73 -6.07 2.19
C GLU A 32 -18.94 -4.99 1.41
N VAL A 33 -17.65 -5.24 1.11
CA VAL A 33 -16.82 -4.31 0.35
C VAL A 33 -17.31 -4.16 -1.09
N ILE A 34 -17.60 -5.26 -1.76
CA ILE A 34 -18.09 -5.26 -3.15
C ILE A 34 -19.38 -4.42 -3.29
N ASN A 35 -20.26 -4.50 -2.30
CA ASN A 35 -21.54 -3.77 -2.30
C ASN A 35 -21.44 -2.35 -1.70
N ASP A 36 -20.28 -1.95 -1.18
CA ASP A 36 -20.10 -0.61 -0.62
C ASP A 36 -20.12 0.44 -1.75
N PRO A 37 -20.97 1.49 -1.64
CA PRO A 37 -21.12 2.48 -2.70
C PRO A 37 -19.88 3.35 -2.92
N ILE A 38 -18.97 3.42 -1.96
CA ILE A 38 -17.75 4.25 -2.04
C ILE A 38 -16.56 3.39 -2.48
N TYR A 39 -16.39 2.22 -1.88
CA TYR A 39 -15.18 1.40 -2.03
C TYR A 39 -15.35 0.25 -3.02
N GLY A 40 -16.58 -0.23 -3.23
CA GLY A 40 -16.86 -1.41 -4.03
C GLY A 40 -16.95 -1.14 -5.53
N GLU A 41 -17.56 -2.09 -6.23
CA GLU A 41 -17.65 -2.12 -7.70
C GLU A 41 -18.41 -0.94 -8.34
N LYS A 42 -19.17 -0.17 -7.57
CA LYS A 42 -19.83 1.06 -8.03
C LYS A 42 -19.04 2.33 -7.72
N GLY A 43 -17.95 2.22 -7.00
CA GLY A 43 -17.12 3.33 -6.53
C GLY A 43 -15.67 3.26 -7.02
N ASN A 44 -14.76 3.41 -6.08
CA ASN A 44 -13.32 3.53 -6.34
C ASN A 44 -12.71 2.33 -7.08
N ASP A 45 -13.17 1.13 -6.76
CA ASP A 45 -12.65 -0.11 -7.38
C ASP A 45 -12.98 -0.19 -8.88
N ARG A 46 -14.15 0.31 -9.29
CA ARG A 46 -14.54 0.41 -10.68
C ARG A 46 -13.59 1.27 -11.51
N GLU A 47 -13.25 2.44 -11.00
CA GLU A 47 -12.38 3.38 -11.71
C GLU A 47 -10.96 2.81 -11.85
N LEU A 48 -10.44 2.17 -10.79
CA LEU A 48 -9.17 1.44 -10.84
C LEU A 48 -9.20 0.34 -11.90
N LYS A 49 -10.17 -0.58 -11.83
CA LYS A 49 -10.31 -1.70 -12.77
C LYS A 49 -10.42 -1.21 -14.21
N THR A 50 -11.30 -0.26 -14.47
CA THR A 50 -11.53 0.25 -15.82
C THR A 50 -10.26 0.84 -16.43
N PHE A 51 -9.55 1.68 -15.67
CA PHE A 51 -8.36 2.31 -16.21
C PHE A 51 -7.20 1.33 -16.41
N PHE A 52 -6.96 0.43 -15.44
CA PHE A 52 -5.86 -0.54 -15.53
C PHE A 52 -6.09 -1.56 -16.65
N LEU A 53 -7.31 -2.05 -16.85
CA LEU A 53 -7.64 -2.97 -17.96
C LEU A 53 -7.49 -2.31 -19.33
N ASN A 54 -7.83 -1.02 -19.45
CA ASN A 54 -7.65 -0.29 -20.71
C ASN A 54 -6.18 0.09 -20.97
N HIS A 55 -5.31 -0.01 -19.96
CA HIS A 55 -3.90 0.38 -20.01
C HIS A 55 -3.03 -0.63 -19.26
N GLU A 56 -3.09 -1.90 -19.68
CA GLU A 56 -2.36 -2.99 -19.02
C GLU A 56 -0.84 -2.72 -18.97
N ILE A 57 -0.28 -2.17 -20.04
CA ILE A 57 1.16 -1.93 -20.17
C ILE A 57 1.47 -0.45 -19.89
N ASN A 58 2.58 -0.20 -19.21
CA ASN A 58 3.07 1.15 -18.87
C ASN A 58 3.87 1.74 -20.07
N THR A 59 3.16 2.10 -21.15
CA THR A 59 3.78 2.50 -22.42
C THR A 59 4.29 3.92 -22.46
N ASN A 60 3.72 4.82 -21.66
CA ASN A 60 4.10 6.23 -21.66
C ASN A 60 3.89 6.87 -20.29
N ARG A 61 4.44 8.07 -20.13
CA ARG A 61 4.42 8.85 -18.89
C ARG A 61 3.03 9.16 -18.37
N ASP A 62 2.12 9.52 -19.27
CA ASP A 62 0.77 9.97 -18.88
C ASP A 62 -0.06 8.81 -18.32
N ILE A 63 0.06 7.62 -18.91
CA ILE A 63 -0.56 6.39 -18.39
C ILE A 63 -0.03 6.09 -16.98
N VAL A 64 1.30 6.07 -16.81
CA VAL A 64 1.90 5.80 -15.50
C VAL A 64 1.50 6.86 -14.48
N LEU A 65 1.53 8.14 -14.86
CA LEU A 65 1.13 9.25 -13.99
C LEU A 65 -0.34 9.11 -13.55
N TYR A 66 -1.22 8.76 -14.47
CA TYR A 66 -2.64 8.58 -14.15
C TYR A 66 -2.86 7.38 -13.22
N LYS A 67 -2.17 6.26 -13.42
CA LYS A 67 -2.17 5.12 -12.47
C LYS A 67 -1.73 5.55 -11.07
N ILE A 68 -0.65 6.34 -10.96
CA ILE A 68 -0.16 6.87 -9.68
C ILE A 68 -1.23 7.72 -9.00
N LEU A 69 -1.81 8.67 -9.72
CA LEU A 69 -2.83 9.58 -9.20
C LEU A 69 -4.09 8.83 -8.77
N LEU A 70 -4.52 7.86 -9.56
CA LEU A 70 -5.70 7.07 -9.28
C LEU A 70 -5.53 6.21 -8.01
N ILE A 71 -4.37 5.57 -7.85
CA ILE A 71 -4.04 4.83 -6.62
C ILE A 71 -3.96 5.78 -5.42
N ASP A 72 -3.33 6.95 -5.55
CA ASP A 72 -3.25 7.91 -4.44
C ASP A 72 -4.63 8.41 -4.02
N TYR A 73 -5.49 8.72 -4.98
CA TYR A 73 -6.86 9.18 -4.74
C TYR A 73 -7.72 8.09 -4.08
N THR A 74 -7.78 6.90 -4.68
CA THR A 74 -8.67 5.82 -4.21
C THR A 74 -8.22 5.17 -2.92
N ASN A 75 -6.90 5.12 -2.68
CA ASN A 75 -6.29 4.36 -1.59
C ASN A 75 -5.57 5.21 -0.54
N SER A 76 -5.68 6.52 -0.63
CA SER A 76 -5.13 7.46 0.35
C SER A 76 -3.65 7.20 0.69
N THR A 77 -2.81 6.97 -0.34
CA THR A 77 -1.38 6.70 -0.14
C THR A 77 -0.60 7.92 0.35
N GLN A 78 -1.27 9.08 0.31
CA GLN A 78 -0.79 10.36 0.87
C GLN A 78 0.51 10.88 0.22
N LEU A 79 0.70 10.63 -1.07
CA LEU A 79 1.84 11.15 -1.82
C LEU A 79 1.96 12.67 -1.70
N GLN A 80 0.83 13.38 -1.58
CA GLN A 80 0.78 14.81 -1.36
C GLN A 80 1.52 15.30 -0.11
N ARG A 81 1.69 14.46 0.90
CA ARG A 81 2.47 14.82 2.11
C ARG A 81 3.95 15.02 1.81
N HIS A 82 4.43 14.42 0.74
CA HIS A 82 5.82 14.49 0.30
C HIS A 82 6.08 15.56 -0.78
N LYS A 83 5.09 16.37 -1.15
CA LYS A 83 5.17 17.33 -2.27
C LYS A 83 6.35 18.33 -2.23
N ARG A 84 6.92 18.55 -1.05
CA ARG A 84 8.11 19.43 -0.88
C ARG A 84 9.42 18.69 -1.22
N ASP A 85 9.43 17.39 -1.03
CA ASP A 85 10.64 16.58 -1.10
C ASP A 85 10.61 15.61 -2.28
N PHE A 86 9.49 15.56 -3.03
CA PHE A 86 9.20 14.53 -4.00
C PHE A 86 8.25 15.04 -5.10
N SER A 87 8.48 14.54 -6.32
CA SER A 87 7.63 14.83 -7.48
C SER A 87 7.00 13.54 -8.01
N ILE A 88 5.67 13.52 -8.10
CA ILE A 88 4.93 12.41 -8.74
C ILE A 88 5.32 12.25 -10.22
N PHE A 89 5.72 13.33 -10.88
CA PHE A 89 6.22 13.30 -12.25
C PHE A 89 7.56 12.57 -12.35
N ALA A 90 8.48 12.82 -11.39
CA ALA A 90 9.74 12.10 -11.31
C ALA A 90 9.54 10.62 -10.96
N LEU A 91 8.53 10.28 -10.17
CA LEU A 91 8.14 8.90 -9.91
C LEU A 91 7.67 8.22 -11.20
N ALA A 92 6.79 8.88 -11.96
CA ALA A 92 6.31 8.34 -13.24
C ALA A 92 7.46 8.09 -14.22
N ASP A 93 8.37 9.07 -14.35
CA ASP A 93 9.56 8.94 -15.22
C ASP A 93 10.47 7.76 -14.79
N ARG A 94 10.62 7.56 -13.45
CA ARG A 94 11.41 6.44 -12.92
C ARG A 94 10.74 5.08 -13.14
N LEU A 95 9.43 4.99 -12.95
CA LEU A 95 8.70 3.75 -13.23
C LEU A 95 8.80 3.39 -14.71
N LEU A 96 8.61 4.36 -15.59
CA LEU A 96 8.73 4.16 -17.03
C LEU A 96 10.15 3.75 -17.46
N ALA A 97 11.19 4.24 -16.77
CA ALA A 97 12.57 3.88 -17.02
C ALA A 97 12.97 2.48 -16.51
N MET A 98 12.12 1.81 -15.75
CA MET A 98 12.36 0.44 -15.26
C MET A 98 12.14 -0.55 -16.40
N LYS A 99 13.23 -1.13 -16.92
CA LYS A 99 13.27 -1.89 -18.18
C LYS A 99 12.27 -3.03 -18.30
N ASN A 100 11.96 -3.72 -17.19
CA ASN A 100 11.10 -4.91 -17.18
C ASN A 100 9.95 -4.74 -16.17
N LEU A 101 9.45 -3.51 -15.98
CA LEU A 101 8.46 -3.22 -14.93
C LEU A 101 7.24 -4.13 -15.04
N ASP A 102 6.65 -4.23 -16.23
CA ASP A 102 5.41 -4.96 -16.45
C ASP A 102 5.61 -6.48 -16.32
N GLU A 103 6.72 -7.00 -16.85
CA GLU A 103 7.09 -8.41 -16.73
C GLU A 103 7.44 -8.80 -15.29
N ASP A 104 8.12 -7.93 -14.55
CA ASP A 104 8.45 -8.16 -13.15
C ASP A 104 7.17 -8.16 -12.28
N ILE A 105 6.22 -7.25 -12.56
CA ILE A 105 4.91 -7.26 -11.90
C ILE A 105 4.15 -8.55 -12.24
N LYS A 106 4.10 -8.93 -13.51
CA LYS A 106 3.39 -10.13 -13.97
C LYS A 106 3.93 -11.41 -13.33
N ARG A 107 5.25 -11.48 -13.10
CA ARG A 107 5.90 -12.65 -12.46
C ARG A 107 5.82 -12.65 -10.93
N GLY A 108 5.24 -11.63 -10.31
CA GLY A 108 5.19 -11.49 -8.87
C GLY A 108 6.54 -11.23 -8.20
N ASP A 109 7.47 -10.48 -8.87
CA ASP A 109 8.75 -10.13 -8.26
C ASP A 109 8.54 -9.17 -7.08
N ILE A 110 8.40 -9.73 -5.88
CA ILE A 110 8.17 -8.96 -4.65
C ILE A 110 9.28 -7.96 -4.33
N SER A 111 10.51 -8.17 -4.83
CA SER A 111 11.63 -7.23 -4.65
C SER A 111 11.38 -5.89 -5.35
N LEU A 112 10.52 -5.88 -6.37
CA LEU A 112 10.12 -4.69 -7.11
C LEU A 112 9.49 -3.62 -6.20
N VAL A 113 8.68 -4.04 -5.24
CA VAL A 113 8.06 -3.10 -4.28
C VAL A 113 9.11 -2.29 -3.54
N ARG A 114 10.21 -2.92 -3.11
CA ARG A 114 11.31 -2.22 -2.45
C ARG A 114 12.02 -1.26 -3.40
N LYS A 115 12.24 -1.65 -4.66
CA LYS A 115 12.85 -0.78 -5.70
C LYS A 115 12.00 0.47 -5.95
N ILE A 116 10.66 0.32 -6.03
CA ILE A 116 9.72 1.42 -6.22
C ILE A 116 9.59 2.28 -4.95
N SER A 117 9.59 1.67 -3.76
CA SER A 117 9.36 2.38 -2.50
C SER A 117 10.45 3.39 -2.14
N LYS A 118 11.69 3.17 -2.56
CA LYS A 118 12.83 4.02 -2.27
C LYS A 118 12.98 5.11 -3.33
N GLN A 119 12.60 6.33 -3.00
CA GLN A 119 12.68 7.46 -3.89
C GLN A 119 13.70 8.49 -3.41
N PRO A 120 14.55 9.03 -4.31
CA PRO A 120 15.45 10.12 -3.94
C PRO A 120 14.64 11.37 -3.63
N VAL A 121 15.10 12.15 -2.66
CA VAL A 121 14.58 13.49 -2.41
C VAL A 121 14.93 14.39 -3.59
N VAL A 122 13.92 14.94 -4.24
CA VAL A 122 14.08 15.95 -5.28
C VAL A 122 13.71 17.29 -4.65
N TYR A 123 14.71 18.09 -4.31
CA TYR A 123 14.46 19.46 -3.87
C TYR A 123 13.91 20.28 -5.05
N PRO A 124 12.79 21.03 -4.89
CA PRO A 124 12.39 21.99 -5.90
C PRO A 124 13.58 22.93 -6.14
N ARG A 125 13.90 23.20 -7.39
CA ARG A 125 14.95 24.17 -7.76
C ARG A 125 14.55 25.51 -7.14
N SER A 126 15.10 25.83 -6.00
CA SER A 126 15.11 27.20 -5.53
C SER A 126 16.01 27.98 -6.52
N ASN A 127 15.46 29.02 -7.13
CA ASN A 127 16.20 29.96 -7.95
C ASN A 127 17.16 30.78 -7.07
N VAL A 128 18.15 30.12 -6.50
CA VAL A 128 19.23 30.83 -5.83
C VAL A 128 20.50 30.02 -6.04
N SER A 129 21.39 30.59 -6.82
CA SER A 129 22.79 30.26 -6.89
C SER A 129 23.47 30.38 -5.52
N THR A 130 23.28 29.39 -4.70
CA THR A 130 24.14 29.17 -3.54
C THR A 130 24.77 27.80 -3.72
N ILE A 131 26.00 27.82 -4.20
CA ILE A 131 26.95 26.72 -4.07
C ILE A 131 27.15 26.52 -2.58
N ILE A 132 26.33 25.68 -1.97
CA ILE A 132 26.58 25.18 -0.63
C ILE A 132 27.28 23.84 -0.84
N GLU A 133 28.50 23.80 -0.34
CA GLU A 133 29.40 22.67 -0.33
C GLU A 133 28.70 21.33 -0.12
N GLU A 134 28.85 20.44 -1.08
CA GLU A 134 28.30 19.06 -1.12
C GLU A 134 28.98 18.09 -0.14
N SER A 135 29.55 18.56 0.94
CA SER A 135 30.16 17.70 1.94
C SER A 135 29.21 17.43 3.08
N SER A 136 28.66 16.23 3.13
CA SER A 136 28.03 15.55 4.27
C SER A 136 26.51 15.47 4.42
N LYS A 137 25.68 15.79 3.44
CA LYS A 137 24.24 15.44 3.55
C LYS A 137 23.99 14.07 2.92
N GLN A 138 23.87 13.04 3.75
CA GLN A 138 23.28 11.75 3.35
C GLN A 138 22.01 12.05 2.51
N LYS A 139 21.96 11.58 1.26
CA LYS A 139 20.77 11.68 0.43
C LYS A 139 19.61 11.07 1.21
N LYS A 140 18.69 11.90 1.67
CA LYS A 140 17.52 11.46 2.39
C LYS A 140 16.57 10.80 1.39
N GLU A 141 16.37 9.50 1.52
CA GLU A 141 15.39 8.77 0.73
C GLU A 141 13.99 8.95 1.31
N ILE A 142 13.00 9.08 0.45
CA ILE A 142 11.58 9.02 0.81
C ILE A 142 11.14 7.57 0.68
N ASN A 143 10.40 7.11 1.67
CA ASN A 143 9.84 5.77 1.68
C ASN A 143 8.37 5.80 1.29
N LEU A 144 8.06 5.26 0.11
CA LEU A 144 6.72 5.16 -0.47
C LEU A 144 6.19 3.71 -0.39
N LEU A 145 6.49 2.95 0.66
CA LEU A 145 6.16 1.53 0.76
C LEU A 145 4.67 1.24 0.56
N SER A 146 3.78 2.05 1.16
CA SER A 146 2.33 1.89 1.00
C SER A 146 1.88 2.11 -0.45
N PHE A 147 2.43 3.11 -1.13
CA PHE A 147 2.15 3.33 -2.55
C PHE A 147 2.70 2.19 -3.42
N ALA A 148 3.97 1.84 -3.23
CA ALA A 148 4.65 0.84 -4.05
C ALA A 148 3.97 -0.53 -3.99
N SER A 149 3.57 -0.97 -2.79
CA SER A 149 2.86 -2.24 -2.62
C SER A 149 1.49 -2.22 -3.31
N LYS A 150 0.75 -1.12 -3.22
CA LYS A 150 -0.54 -0.95 -3.89
C LYS A 150 -0.39 -0.89 -5.41
N PHE A 151 0.62 -0.19 -5.92
CA PHE A 151 0.88 -0.12 -7.35
C PHE A 151 1.15 -1.52 -7.95
N CYS A 152 2.04 -2.30 -7.33
CA CYS A 152 2.32 -3.66 -7.77
C CYS A 152 1.09 -4.57 -7.62
N HIS A 153 0.39 -4.50 -6.48
CA HIS A 153 -0.78 -5.32 -6.22
C HIS A 153 -1.90 -5.08 -7.24
N TYR A 154 -2.34 -3.82 -7.42
CA TYR A 154 -3.44 -3.53 -8.35
C TYR A 154 -3.08 -3.85 -9.79
N HIS A 155 -1.84 -3.59 -10.20
CA HIS A 155 -1.40 -3.92 -11.55
C HIS A 155 -1.37 -5.44 -11.77
N ASN A 156 -0.74 -6.20 -10.87
CA ASN A 156 -0.66 -7.67 -10.93
C ASN A 156 -2.07 -8.30 -10.96
N ARG A 157 -2.94 -7.85 -10.04
CA ARG A 157 -4.28 -8.39 -9.91
C ARG A 157 -5.20 -8.02 -11.08
N ILE A 158 -5.26 -6.75 -11.45
CA ILE A 158 -6.23 -6.26 -12.42
C ILE A 158 -5.81 -6.65 -13.85
N CYS A 159 -4.52 -6.47 -14.20
CA CYS A 159 -4.06 -6.71 -15.55
C CYS A 159 -3.74 -8.19 -15.83
N TYR A 160 -3.30 -8.94 -14.82
CA TYR A 160 -2.83 -10.31 -15.02
C TYR A 160 -3.64 -11.38 -14.27
N GLY A 161 -4.58 -10.99 -13.41
CA GLY A 161 -5.43 -11.90 -12.64
C GLY A 161 -4.72 -12.63 -11.49
N GLU A 162 -3.49 -12.20 -11.14
CA GLU A 162 -2.67 -12.82 -10.12
C GLU A 162 -2.83 -12.12 -8.76
N ASP A 163 -2.43 -12.76 -7.66
CA ASP A 163 -2.53 -12.25 -6.28
C ASP A 163 -1.20 -12.38 -5.52
N ASP A 164 -0.09 -12.00 -6.19
CA ASP A 164 1.27 -12.22 -5.68
C ASP A 164 1.69 -11.18 -4.64
N TYR A 165 1.11 -9.99 -4.64
CA TYR A 165 1.54 -8.88 -3.80
C TYR A 165 0.62 -8.63 -2.62
N SER A 166 1.19 -8.47 -1.42
CA SER A 166 0.47 -8.03 -0.23
C SER A 166 0.46 -6.52 -0.13
N ILE A 167 -0.69 -5.90 0.13
CA ILE A 167 -0.78 -4.46 0.34
C ILE A 167 -0.21 -4.11 1.71
N PHE A 168 0.76 -3.20 1.75
CA PHE A 168 1.25 -2.63 3.00
C PHE A 168 0.40 -1.42 3.39
N ASP A 169 -0.44 -1.62 4.39
CA ASP A 169 -1.10 -0.53 5.10
C ASP A 169 -0.67 -0.54 6.57
N HIS A 170 -0.29 0.63 7.10
CA HIS A 170 0.25 0.72 8.44
C HIS A 170 -0.79 0.36 9.51
N VAL A 171 -2.05 0.74 9.32
CA VAL A 171 -3.14 0.43 10.24
C VAL A 171 -3.40 -1.08 10.24
N VAL A 172 -3.47 -1.67 9.05
CA VAL A 172 -3.62 -3.11 8.84
C VAL A 172 -2.48 -3.90 9.51
N ALA A 173 -1.24 -3.48 9.27
CA ALA A 173 -0.07 -4.14 9.83
C ALA A 173 -0.07 -4.15 11.36
N PHE A 174 -0.54 -3.06 12.00
CA PHE A 174 -0.72 -3.00 13.45
C PHE A 174 -1.85 -3.90 13.95
N ALA A 175 -2.98 -3.94 13.26
CA ALA A 175 -4.11 -4.83 13.60
C ALA A 175 -3.69 -6.30 13.55
N ILE A 176 -2.90 -6.69 12.55
CA ILE A 176 -2.30 -8.01 12.42
C ILE A 176 -1.47 -8.37 13.66
N ALA A 177 -0.51 -7.50 14.02
CA ALA A 177 0.39 -7.76 15.13
C ALA A 177 -0.35 -7.87 16.47
N LYS A 178 -1.38 -7.07 16.66
CA LYS A 178 -2.09 -7.06 17.94
C LYS A 178 -3.11 -8.20 18.09
N LYS A 179 -3.82 -8.57 17.03
CA LYS A 179 -4.93 -9.53 17.11
C LYS A 179 -4.61 -10.91 16.55
N TYR A 180 -4.05 -10.97 15.35
CA TYR A 180 -3.91 -12.24 14.64
C TYR A 180 -2.54 -12.89 14.78
N MET A 181 -1.50 -12.08 15.03
CA MET A 181 -0.12 -12.51 15.26
C MET A 181 0.49 -11.81 16.48
N PRO A 182 -0.06 -12.04 17.69
CA PRO A 182 0.37 -11.31 18.90
C PRO A 182 1.82 -11.55 19.29
N GLU A 183 2.44 -12.60 18.76
CA GLU A 183 3.89 -12.85 18.89
C GLU A 183 4.74 -11.85 18.12
N VAL A 184 4.16 -11.11 17.16
CA VAL A 184 4.85 -10.07 16.38
C VAL A 184 4.72 -8.72 17.08
N LYS A 185 5.82 -8.23 17.62
CA LYS A 185 5.84 -6.94 18.33
C LYS A 185 5.58 -5.78 17.39
N SER A 186 4.82 -4.78 17.84
CA SER A 186 4.56 -3.54 17.08
C SER A 186 5.83 -2.82 16.62
N SER A 187 6.94 -2.95 17.38
CA SER A 187 8.26 -2.42 16.97
C SER A 187 8.79 -3.07 15.69
N VAL A 188 8.46 -4.33 15.43
CA VAL A 188 8.85 -5.05 14.20
C VAL A 188 8.07 -4.46 13.01
N ILE A 189 6.78 -4.21 13.16
CA ILE A 189 5.95 -3.57 12.14
C ILE A 189 6.48 -2.16 11.78
N ASN A 190 6.87 -1.39 12.79
CA ASN A 190 7.49 -0.08 12.55
C ASN A 190 8.79 -0.19 11.75
N LYS A 191 9.63 -1.21 12.02
CA LYS A 191 10.86 -1.45 11.24
C LYS A 191 10.55 -1.79 9.78
N TYR A 192 9.51 -2.58 9.51
CA TYR A 192 9.10 -2.88 8.13
C TYR A 192 8.83 -1.59 7.34
N ARG A 193 8.06 -0.68 7.94
CA ARG A 193 7.76 0.62 7.34
C ARG A 193 9.02 1.49 7.17
N GLN A 194 9.81 1.66 8.23
CA GLN A 194 10.94 2.59 8.24
C GLN A 194 12.04 2.19 7.26
N ASN A 195 12.27 0.88 7.11
CA ASN A 195 13.37 0.33 6.32
C ASN A 195 12.93 -0.22 4.95
N SER A 196 11.67 -0.02 4.55
CA SER A 196 11.10 -0.61 3.32
C SER A 196 11.32 -2.14 3.25
N MET A 197 11.09 -2.83 4.38
CA MET A 197 11.26 -4.28 4.50
C MET A 197 9.98 -4.97 4.01
N TYR A 198 9.74 -4.91 2.70
CA TYR A 198 8.52 -5.44 2.12
C TYR A 198 8.48 -6.97 2.14
N GLU A 199 9.58 -7.61 1.83
CA GLU A 199 9.69 -9.06 1.77
C GLU A 199 9.33 -9.69 3.13
N GLU A 200 9.79 -9.09 4.23
CA GLU A 200 9.47 -9.55 5.59
C GLU A 200 7.99 -9.35 5.93
N TYR A 201 7.40 -8.23 5.47
CA TYR A 201 5.96 -8.01 5.62
C TYR A 201 5.15 -9.01 4.78
N HIS A 202 5.53 -9.22 3.53
CA HIS A 202 4.90 -10.20 2.65
C HIS A 202 4.95 -11.63 3.24
N ASN A 203 6.10 -12.02 3.81
CA ASN A 203 6.26 -13.28 4.53
C ASN A 203 5.36 -13.34 5.79
N LEU A 204 5.16 -12.23 6.50
CA LEU A 204 4.22 -12.16 7.61
C LEU A 204 2.79 -12.47 7.14
N ILE A 205 2.34 -11.87 6.03
CA ILE A 205 1.02 -12.17 5.44
C ILE A 205 0.92 -13.65 5.04
N THR A 206 1.96 -14.20 4.43
CA THR A 206 1.99 -15.63 4.08
C THR A 206 1.86 -16.53 5.31
N ARG A 207 2.55 -16.20 6.41
CA ARG A 207 2.41 -16.91 7.68
C ARG A 207 1.00 -16.84 8.25
N ILE A 208 0.29 -15.71 8.11
CA ILE A 208 -1.12 -15.58 8.52
C ILE A 208 -1.98 -16.50 7.69
N ILE A 209 -1.83 -16.48 6.37
CA ILE A 209 -2.58 -17.35 5.46
C ILE A 209 -2.41 -18.82 5.86
N THR A 210 -1.18 -19.24 6.14
CA THR A 210 -0.88 -20.61 6.58
C THR A 210 -1.45 -20.91 7.97
N LYS A 211 -1.25 -20.01 8.95
CA LYS A 211 -1.68 -20.22 10.35
C LYS A 211 -3.19 -20.39 10.49
N TYR A 212 -3.96 -19.70 9.65
CA TYR A 212 -5.43 -19.73 9.69
C TYR A 212 -6.05 -20.61 8.60
N ASP A 213 -5.24 -21.40 7.90
CA ASP A 213 -5.67 -22.32 6.82
C ASP A 213 -6.51 -21.64 5.73
N LEU A 214 -6.03 -20.48 5.26
CA LEU A 214 -6.74 -19.65 4.30
C LEU A 214 -6.29 -19.91 2.85
N GLY A 215 -5.32 -20.77 2.62
CA GLY A 215 -4.69 -20.98 1.30
C GLY A 215 -5.62 -21.50 0.20
N GLN A 216 -6.81 -22.00 0.56
CA GLN A 216 -7.82 -22.45 -0.40
C GLN A 216 -8.73 -21.33 -0.92
N ILE A 217 -8.63 -20.14 -0.34
CA ILE A 217 -9.45 -18.99 -0.74
C ILE A 217 -8.80 -18.35 -1.97
N GLU A 218 -9.54 -18.27 -3.05
CA GLU A 218 -9.09 -17.56 -4.24
C GLU A 218 -8.85 -16.07 -3.95
N ASN A 219 -7.75 -15.52 -4.45
CA ASN A 219 -7.35 -14.13 -4.25
C ASN A 219 -7.24 -13.75 -2.75
N ILE A 220 -6.67 -14.65 -1.96
CA ILE A 220 -6.65 -14.50 -0.50
C ILE A 220 -5.93 -13.25 -0.01
N ARG A 221 -4.84 -12.79 -0.68
CA ARG A 221 -4.12 -11.58 -0.23
C ARG A 221 -4.96 -10.33 -0.38
N TYR A 222 -5.69 -10.23 -1.48
CA TYR A 222 -6.64 -9.15 -1.73
C TYR A 222 -7.80 -9.17 -0.73
N LYS A 223 -8.47 -10.30 -0.56
CA LYS A 223 -9.59 -10.45 0.39
C LYS A 223 -9.15 -10.26 1.84
N LEU A 224 -7.94 -10.68 2.18
CA LEU A 224 -7.37 -10.48 3.50
C LEU A 224 -7.09 -9.00 3.78
N ASP A 225 -6.63 -8.22 2.78
CA ASP A 225 -6.47 -6.78 2.93
C ASP A 225 -7.82 -6.12 3.20
N HIS A 226 -8.87 -6.44 2.44
CA HIS A 226 -10.23 -5.97 2.67
C HIS A 226 -10.73 -6.32 4.07
N PHE A 227 -10.55 -7.58 4.49
CA PHE A 227 -10.94 -8.06 5.81
C PHE A 227 -10.27 -7.30 6.96
N LEU A 228 -9.00 -6.96 6.81
CA LEU A 228 -8.24 -6.25 7.83
C LEU A 228 -8.50 -4.74 7.86
N TRP A 229 -8.86 -4.18 6.71
CA TRP A 229 -9.01 -2.75 6.51
C TRP A 229 -10.46 -2.27 6.67
N TYR A 230 -11.42 -2.93 6.05
CA TYR A 230 -12.80 -2.45 5.93
C TYR A 230 -13.55 -2.32 7.26
N PRO A 231 -13.52 -3.30 8.17
CA PRO A 231 -14.17 -3.16 9.47
C PRO A 231 -13.65 -1.97 10.27
N ASN A 232 -12.35 -1.70 10.17
CA ASN A 232 -11.74 -0.55 10.83
C ASN A 232 -12.26 0.76 10.26
N LYS A 233 -12.36 0.89 8.93
CA LYS A 233 -12.92 2.11 8.31
C LYS A 233 -14.39 2.32 8.64
N LYS A 234 -15.22 1.29 8.55
CA LYS A 234 -16.64 1.38 8.88
C LYS A 234 -16.87 1.84 10.32
N TYR A 235 -16.04 1.38 11.26
CA TYR A 235 -16.09 1.82 12.65
C TYR A 235 -15.71 3.30 12.83
N TYR A 236 -14.66 3.77 12.15
CA TYR A 236 -14.25 5.17 12.23
C TYR A 236 -15.30 6.12 11.65
N TYR A 237 -15.93 5.76 10.53
CA TYR A 237 -17.02 6.53 9.94
C TYR A 237 -18.24 6.60 10.85
N SER A 238 -18.65 5.48 11.45
CA SER A 238 -19.82 5.45 12.34
C SER A 238 -19.66 6.31 13.58
N LYS A 239 -18.42 6.64 13.97
CA LYS A 239 -18.10 7.50 15.12
C LYS A 239 -17.77 8.95 14.76
N GLY A 240 -17.94 9.36 13.50
CA GLY A 240 -17.64 10.73 13.05
C GLY A 240 -16.19 11.16 13.26
N LYS A 241 -15.24 10.22 13.25
CA LYS A 241 -13.80 10.46 13.49
C LYS A 241 -12.99 10.67 12.20
N ILE A 242 -13.64 10.63 11.05
CA ILE A 242 -13.06 10.97 9.73
C ILE A 242 -14.03 11.88 8.99
#